data_b1e87ff0622f87be6b91accf2fbc1349
#
_entry.id   b1e87ff0622f87be6b91accf2fbc1349
#
_cell.length_a   1.000
_cell.length_b   1.000
_cell.length_c   1.000
_cell.angle_alpha   90.00
_cell.angle_beta   90.00
_cell.angle_gamma   90.00
#
_symmetry.space_group_name_H-M   'P 1'
#
loop_
_entity.id
_entity.type
_entity.pdbx_description
1 polymer ?
#
loop_
_entity_poly.entity_id
_entity_poly.type
_entity_poly.pdbx_seq_one_letter_code
_entity_poly.pdbx_strand_id
1 'polypeptide(L)'
;ISMNNSLVKEYFRAIREIRPKAFVMENVSMLSSETHRFYDSTKDHNVVTELGVQMREDELVLSDSDYHGYSLMNIIEADEIADYKISDELFQLLNVLYKNRNNEERLRKYIDNKSKLIIDKIASQTEEVKNNLGFLGQISNLINTEQIRNCFSELGQFIKFQKTFRLKEELDSNEIIYEIKYDPETGKIIAQVKSYSVIEYVNKILGDDYKKNNEVVNSLWFGVPQERRRFIMIGVRSDIIQQEEIEMPKDNGADIVTVGQAIEDLIDYEVNEEDNEPEKILYASSTQNLSDYARIMREGSVGISNHIVPRSRDKAKAR
;
A
#
# COMPACT_ATOMS: atom_id res chain seq x y z
N ILE A 1 4.00 5.85 5.36
CA ILE A 1 4.87 6.56 4.41
C ILE A 1 5.05 5.61 3.26
N SER A 2 4.54 5.93 2.10
CA SER A 2 4.73 5.06 0.93
C SER A 2 6.01 5.50 0.23
N MET A 3 7.11 4.86 0.54
CA MET A 3 8.36 4.99 -0.22
C MET A 3 8.28 4.32 -1.61
N ASN A 4 7.15 3.68 -1.93
CA ASN A 4 6.93 2.96 -3.19
C ASN A 4 6.78 3.85 -4.44
N ASN A 5 7.10 5.14 -4.33
CA ASN A 5 7.03 6.06 -5.48
C ASN A 5 8.23 5.96 -6.43
N SER A 6 9.23 5.12 -6.12
CA SER A 6 10.41 4.91 -6.99
C SER A 6 10.04 4.44 -8.40
N LEU A 7 8.98 3.64 -8.54
CA LEU A 7 8.50 3.17 -9.85
C LEU A 7 8.02 4.31 -10.76
N VAL A 8 7.48 5.38 -10.19
CA VAL A 8 7.08 6.56 -10.97
C VAL A 8 8.32 7.27 -11.53
N LYS A 9 9.38 7.40 -10.74
CA LYS A 9 10.66 7.97 -11.20
C LYS A 9 11.26 7.14 -12.32
N GLU A 10 11.31 5.82 -12.17
CA GLU A 10 11.83 4.90 -13.18
C GLU A 10 10.99 4.92 -14.47
N TYR A 11 9.67 5.04 -14.35
CA TYR A 11 8.80 5.20 -15.50
C TYR A 11 9.15 6.44 -16.33
N PHE A 12 9.34 7.59 -15.69
CA PHE A 12 9.71 8.82 -16.40
C PHE A 12 11.17 8.86 -16.86
N ARG A 13 12.07 8.17 -16.17
CA ARG A 13 13.42 7.92 -16.66
C ARG A 13 13.37 7.13 -17.99
N ALA A 14 12.60 6.06 -18.04
CA ALA A 14 12.43 5.26 -19.25
C ALA A 14 11.81 6.08 -20.41
N ILE A 15 10.82 6.93 -20.14
CA ILE A 15 10.25 7.83 -21.15
C ILE A 15 11.32 8.75 -21.74
N ARG A 16 12.20 9.33 -20.93
CA ARG A 16 13.28 10.20 -21.42
C ARG A 16 14.29 9.45 -22.30
N GLU A 17 14.63 8.22 -21.94
CA GLU A 17 15.60 7.40 -22.67
C GLU A 17 15.02 6.85 -23.96
N ILE A 18 13.83 6.27 -23.92
CA ILE A 18 13.18 5.63 -25.09
C ILE A 18 12.58 6.66 -26.04
N ARG A 19 12.20 7.83 -25.52
CA ARG A 19 11.53 8.92 -26.26
C ARG A 19 10.33 8.44 -27.08
N PRO A 20 9.34 7.74 -26.46
CA PRO A 20 8.17 7.27 -27.19
C PRO A 20 7.39 8.44 -27.81
N LYS A 21 6.62 8.18 -28.85
CA LYS A 21 5.75 9.18 -29.48
C LYS A 21 4.69 9.71 -28.52
N ALA A 22 4.14 8.82 -27.69
CA ALA A 22 3.17 9.14 -26.65
C ALA A 22 3.32 8.18 -25.47
N PHE A 23 2.81 8.58 -24.33
CA PHE A 23 2.69 7.73 -23.13
C PHE A 23 1.37 7.97 -22.43
N VAL A 24 0.91 6.98 -21.69
CA VAL A 24 -0.20 7.08 -20.76
C VAL A 24 0.26 6.50 -19.42
N MET A 25 0.09 7.26 -18.34
CA MET A 25 0.34 6.80 -16.98
C MET A 25 -0.98 6.74 -16.22
N GLU A 26 -1.27 5.59 -15.62
CA GLU A 26 -2.38 5.42 -14.67
C GLU A 26 -1.84 5.22 -13.26
N ASN A 27 -2.48 5.85 -12.30
CA ASN A 27 -2.16 5.67 -10.89
C ASN A 27 -3.40 5.93 -10.02
N VAL A 28 -3.25 5.75 -8.70
CA VAL A 28 -4.30 6.10 -7.74
C VAL A 28 -4.61 7.60 -7.81
N SER A 29 -5.88 7.96 -7.61
CA SER A 29 -6.33 9.36 -7.69
C SER A 29 -5.56 10.31 -6.75
N MET A 30 -5.06 9.78 -5.62
CA MET A 30 -4.27 10.56 -4.66
C MET A 30 -2.91 11.04 -5.19
N LEU A 31 -2.41 10.51 -6.32
CA LEU A 31 -1.14 10.96 -6.88
C LEU A 31 -1.13 12.46 -7.24
N SER A 32 -2.30 13.02 -7.59
CA SER A 32 -2.48 14.44 -7.84
C SER A 32 -2.60 15.29 -6.57
N SER A 33 -2.71 14.65 -5.40
CA SER A 33 -2.86 15.39 -4.14
C SER A 33 -1.52 15.82 -3.58
N GLU A 34 -1.53 16.92 -2.82
CA GLU A 34 -0.34 17.41 -2.14
C GLU A 34 0.20 16.46 -1.05
N THR A 35 -0.57 15.45 -0.67
CA THR A 35 -0.16 14.43 0.30
C THR A 35 0.75 13.36 -0.30
N HIS A 36 0.74 13.19 -1.64
CA HIS A 36 1.64 12.29 -2.35
C HIS A 36 2.86 13.06 -2.83
N ARG A 37 3.98 12.85 -2.15
CA ARG A 37 5.22 13.55 -2.40
C ARG A 37 6.39 12.58 -2.51
N PHE A 38 7.41 12.96 -3.23
CA PHE A 38 8.71 12.33 -3.15
C PHE A 38 9.50 12.94 -2.00
N TYR A 39 10.29 12.13 -1.33
CA TYR A 39 11.29 12.62 -0.39
C TYR A 39 12.64 12.77 -1.08
N ASP A 40 13.38 13.80 -0.68
CA ASP A 40 14.73 14.06 -1.17
C ASP A 40 15.67 12.94 -0.72
N SER A 41 16.44 12.39 -1.66
CA SER A 41 17.37 11.28 -1.41
C SER A 41 18.74 11.59 -2.02
N THR A 42 19.80 10.98 -1.52
CA THR A 42 21.15 11.18 -2.05
C THR A 42 21.24 10.82 -3.54
N LYS A 43 20.41 9.85 -3.99
CA LYS A 43 20.35 9.43 -5.41
C LYS A 43 19.76 10.50 -6.32
N ASP A 44 18.76 11.23 -5.83
CA ASP A 44 17.98 12.14 -6.68
C ASP A 44 18.31 13.62 -6.47
N HIS A 45 18.96 13.97 -5.36
CA HIS A 45 19.18 15.34 -4.91
C HIS A 45 19.75 16.26 -6.00
N ASN A 46 20.77 15.79 -6.68
CA ASN A 46 21.41 16.59 -7.74
C ASN A 46 20.45 16.84 -8.90
N VAL A 47 19.75 15.80 -9.36
CA VAL A 47 18.80 15.90 -10.48
C VAL A 47 17.64 16.82 -10.10
N VAL A 48 17.08 16.66 -8.90
CA VAL A 48 15.96 17.48 -8.43
C VAL A 48 16.35 18.95 -8.28
N THR A 49 17.57 19.20 -7.80
CA THR A 49 18.12 20.55 -7.65
C THR A 49 18.39 21.20 -9.03
N GLU A 50 19.00 20.47 -9.96
CA GLU A 50 19.25 20.95 -11.33
C GLU A 50 17.96 21.26 -12.09
N LEU A 51 16.92 20.47 -11.88
CA LEU A 51 15.59 20.69 -12.45
C LEU A 51 14.86 21.89 -11.82
N GLY A 52 15.35 22.43 -10.71
CA GLY A 52 14.71 23.52 -9.98
C GLY A 52 13.32 23.16 -9.44
N VAL A 53 13.15 21.90 -8.98
CA VAL A 53 11.92 21.45 -8.32
C VAL A 53 11.84 22.06 -6.93
N GLN A 54 10.69 22.60 -6.56
CA GLN A 54 10.51 23.22 -5.25
C GLN A 54 10.40 22.16 -4.15
N MET A 55 11.30 22.21 -3.19
CA MET A 55 11.28 21.39 -1.99
C MET A 55 10.65 22.15 -0.83
N ARG A 56 9.93 21.43 0.02
CA ARG A 56 9.44 21.91 1.32
C ARG A 56 9.97 21.06 2.45
N GLU A 57 10.10 21.65 3.63
CA GLU A 57 10.36 20.91 4.86
C GLU A 57 9.12 20.13 5.26
N ASP A 58 9.32 18.86 5.62
CA ASP A 58 8.29 17.95 6.15
C ASP A 58 8.84 17.24 7.40
N GLU A 59 7.95 16.80 8.27
CA GLU A 59 8.28 16.08 9.49
C GLU A 59 7.68 14.68 9.47
N LEU A 60 8.51 13.68 9.71
CA LEU A 60 8.09 12.30 9.87
C LEU A 60 8.26 11.89 11.32
N VAL A 61 7.13 11.67 12.01
CA VAL A 61 7.17 11.19 13.40
C VAL A 61 7.58 9.72 13.39
N LEU A 62 8.78 9.45 13.93
CA LEU A 62 9.32 8.09 14.09
C LEU A 62 8.79 7.45 15.36
N SER A 63 8.74 8.24 16.45
CA SER A 63 8.15 7.81 17.73
C SER A 63 7.46 8.97 18.42
N ASP A 64 6.36 8.67 19.14
CA ASP A 64 5.67 9.65 20.00
C ASP A 64 6.27 9.73 21.41
N SER A 65 7.02 8.69 21.85
CA SER A 65 7.56 8.55 23.21
C SER A 65 8.60 7.44 23.27
N ASP A 66 9.41 7.48 24.31
CA ASP A 66 10.26 6.34 24.69
C ASP A 66 9.42 5.12 25.13
N TYR A 67 10.06 3.96 25.18
CA TYR A 67 9.44 2.70 25.57
C TYR A 67 10.04 2.17 26.88
N HIS A 68 9.25 2.14 27.96
CA HIS A 68 9.60 1.53 29.26
C HIS A 68 11.03 1.82 29.77
N GLY A 69 11.48 3.08 29.67
CA GLY A 69 12.82 3.48 30.08
C GLY A 69 13.93 3.17 29.07
N TYR A 70 13.60 2.58 27.91
CA TYR A 70 14.52 2.52 26.78
C TYR A 70 14.47 3.85 26.04
N SER A 71 15.57 4.60 26.08
CA SER A 71 15.71 5.76 25.22
C SER A 71 15.93 5.30 23.79
N LEU A 72 14.91 5.47 22.96
CA LEU A 72 15.00 5.19 21.53
C LEU A 72 16.12 5.96 20.84
N MET A 73 16.34 7.20 21.28
CA MET A 73 17.40 8.04 20.72
C MET A 73 18.78 7.45 20.99
N ASN A 74 19.02 7.00 22.22
CA ASN A 74 20.31 6.37 22.57
C ASN A 74 20.58 5.11 21.73
N ILE A 75 19.56 4.27 21.53
CA ILE A 75 19.68 3.06 20.69
C ILE A 75 20.01 3.42 19.25
N ILE A 76 19.40 4.48 18.73
CA ILE A 76 19.63 4.96 17.34
C ILE A 76 21.04 5.55 17.21
N GLU A 77 21.48 6.37 18.15
CA GLU A 77 22.81 7.02 18.13
C GLU A 77 23.95 6.02 18.34
N ALA A 78 23.73 5.00 19.17
CA ALA A 78 24.70 3.94 19.38
C ALA A 78 24.77 2.89 18.24
N ASP A 79 23.89 3.00 17.25
CA ASP A 79 23.72 2.02 16.15
C ASP A 79 23.39 0.58 16.65
N GLU A 80 22.67 0.49 17.77
CA GLU A 80 22.32 -0.76 18.43
C GLU A 80 20.95 -1.32 18.00
N ILE A 81 20.35 -0.79 16.92
CA ILE A 81 19.00 -1.19 16.48
C ILE A 81 18.87 -2.71 16.31
N ALA A 82 19.90 -3.37 15.81
CA ALA A 82 19.90 -4.82 15.60
C ALA A 82 19.66 -5.62 16.89
N ASP A 83 20.09 -5.09 18.04
CA ASP A 83 20.00 -5.73 19.35
C ASP A 83 18.64 -5.57 20.02
N TYR A 84 17.80 -4.69 19.46
CA TYR A 84 16.45 -4.38 19.95
C TYR A 84 15.35 -4.63 18.92
N LYS A 85 15.67 -4.91 17.67
CA LYS A 85 14.69 -5.13 16.62
C LYS A 85 14.39 -6.62 16.48
N ILE A 86 13.10 -6.98 16.62
CA ILE A 86 12.65 -8.35 16.32
C ILE A 86 12.51 -8.58 14.81
N SER A 87 12.56 -9.86 14.39
CA SER A 87 12.36 -10.25 13.00
C SER A 87 11.01 -9.74 12.45
N ASP A 88 10.97 -9.48 11.15
CA ASP A 88 9.75 -8.96 10.50
C ASP A 88 8.58 -9.95 10.60
N GLU A 89 8.87 -11.24 10.55
CA GLU A 89 7.83 -12.26 10.69
C GLU A 89 7.20 -12.23 12.09
N LEU A 90 8.02 -12.16 13.15
CA LEU A 90 7.52 -12.04 14.53
C LEU A 90 6.75 -10.73 14.71
N PHE A 91 7.27 -9.63 14.18
CA PHE A 91 6.58 -8.34 14.23
C PHE A 91 5.19 -8.41 13.60
N GLN A 92 5.04 -9.02 12.42
CA GLN A 92 3.74 -9.18 11.77
C GLN A 92 2.78 -10.02 12.61
N LEU A 93 3.26 -11.12 13.18
CA LEU A 93 2.45 -11.96 14.06
C LEU A 93 1.95 -11.20 15.29
N LEU A 94 2.81 -10.48 15.99
CA LEU A 94 2.44 -9.68 17.16
C LEU A 94 1.51 -8.51 16.79
N ASN A 95 1.72 -7.86 15.65
CA ASN A 95 0.85 -6.78 15.18
C ASN A 95 -0.56 -7.29 14.85
N VAL A 96 -0.71 -8.48 14.28
CA VAL A 96 -2.02 -9.11 14.03
C VAL A 96 -2.67 -9.54 15.35
N LEU A 97 -1.91 -10.08 16.30
CA LEU A 97 -2.40 -10.38 17.65
C LEU A 97 -3.02 -9.14 18.29
N TYR A 98 -2.29 -8.02 18.28
CA TYR A 98 -2.75 -6.75 18.84
C TYR A 98 -3.99 -6.19 18.12
N LYS A 99 -4.05 -6.29 16.78
CA LYS A 99 -5.22 -5.86 15.99
C LYS A 99 -6.50 -6.61 16.35
N ASN A 100 -6.38 -7.86 16.76
CA ASN A 100 -7.53 -8.69 17.14
C ASN A 100 -7.97 -8.49 18.60
N ARG A 101 -7.26 -7.71 19.43
CA ARG A 101 -7.51 -7.54 20.88
C ARG A 101 -8.94 -7.19 21.29
N ASN A 102 -9.65 -6.43 20.45
CA ASN A 102 -11.01 -5.96 20.73
C ASN A 102 -12.10 -6.88 20.15
N ASN A 103 -11.74 -8.03 19.57
CA ASN A 103 -12.70 -8.99 19.02
C ASN A 103 -12.36 -10.40 19.56
N GLU A 104 -13.14 -10.84 20.51
CA GLU A 104 -12.87 -12.07 21.26
C GLU A 104 -12.78 -13.32 20.39
N GLU A 105 -13.74 -13.50 19.48
CA GLU A 105 -13.78 -14.66 18.58
C GLU A 105 -12.54 -14.70 17.66
N ARG A 106 -12.17 -13.55 17.07
CA ARG A 106 -11.01 -13.44 16.20
C ARG A 106 -9.71 -13.63 16.98
N LEU A 107 -9.64 -13.07 18.18
CA LEU A 107 -8.46 -13.20 19.06
C LEU A 107 -8.25 -14.67 19.40
N ARG A 108 -9.30 -15.36 19.88
CA ARG A 108 -9.23 -16.78 20.21
C ARG A 108 -8.80 -17.62 19.02
N LYS A 109 -9.49 -17.48 17.89
CA LYS A 109 -9.14 -18.20 16.65
C LYS A 109 -7.69 -17.91 16.20
N TYR A 110 -7.20 -16.69 16.40
CA TYR A 110 -5.83 -16.33 16.08
C TYR A 110 -4.82 -17.01 17.01
N ILE A 111 -5.07 -16.99 18.31
CA ILE A 111 -4.23 -17.65 19.32
C ILE A 111 -4.17 -19.15 19.07
N ASP A 112 -5.33 -19.80 18.90
CA ASP A 112 -5.43 -21.25 18.65
C ASP A 112 -4.59 -21.68 17.42
N ASN A 113 -4.54 -20.85 16.37
CA ASN A 113 -3.84 -21.16 15.13
C ASN A 113 -2.37 -20.69 15.08
N LYS A 114 -1.97 -19.69 15.90
CA LYS A 114 -0.70 -19.00 15.74
C LYS A 114 0.18 -18.94 16.98
N SER A 115 -0.33 -19.33 18.18
CA SER A 115 0.44 -19.25 19.42
C SER A 115 1.76 -20.02 19.35
N LYS A 116 1.72 -21.26 18.86
CA LYS A 116 2.92 -22.07 18.71
C LYS A 116 3.95 -21.41 17.81
N LEU A 117 3.51 -20.89 16.66
CA LEU A 117 4.39 -20.19 15.72
C LEU A 117 5.00 -18.93 16.35
N ILE A 118 4.22 -18.17 17.13
CA ILE A 118 4.72 -17.00 17.84
C ILE A 118 5.79 -17.38 18.84
N ILE A 119 5.56 -18.43 19.65
CA ILE A 119 6.53 -18.94 20.63
C ILE A 119 7.82 -19.39 19.92
N ASP A 120 7.71 -20.16 18.83
CA ASP A 120 8.85 -20.62 18.06
C ASP A 120 9.66 -19.45 17.46
N LYS A 121 8.95 -18.39 16.97
CA LYS A 121 9.60 -17.18 16.45
C LYS A 121 10.25 -16.33 17.55
N ILE A 122 9.69 -16.28 18.75
CA ILE A 122 10.34 -15.63 19.91
C ILE A 122 11.62 -16.40 20.26
N ALA A 123 11.55 -17.74 20.34
CA ALA A 123 12.69 -18.58 20.65
C ALA A 123 13.83 -18.45 19.62
N SER A 124 13.51 -18.19 18.36
CA SER A 124 14.47 -18.02 17.27
C SER A 124 15.12 -16.64 17.18
N GLN A 125 14.74 -15.68 18.02
CA GLN A 125 15.44 -14.39 18.09
C GLN A 125 16.87 -14.57 18.64
N THR A 126 17.76 -13.62 18.34
CA THR A 126 19.12 -13.60 18.91
C THR A 126 19.09 -13.53 20.43
N GLU A 127 20.18 -13.95 21.08
CA GLU A 127 20.27 -13.86 22.55
C GLU A 127 20.25 -12.39 23.02
N GLU A 128 20.87 -11.48 22.24
CA GLU A 128 20.88 -10.05 22.53
C GLU A 128 19.43 -9.50 22.54
N VAL A 129 18.67 -9.79 21.50
CA VAL A 129 17.25 -9.34 21.41
C VAL A 129 16.42 -9.92 22.56
N LYS A 130 16.60 -11.20 22.91
CA LYS A 130 15.86 -11.81 24.03
C LYS A 130 16.24 -11.22 25.38
N ASN A 131 17.51 -10.93 25.60
CA ASN A 131 18.00 -10.34 26.84
C ASN A 131 17.54 -8.88 26.98
N ASN A 132 17.58 -8.11 25.89
CA ASN A 132 17.17 -6.72 25.89
C ASN A 132 15.64 -6.56 25.95
N LEU A 133 14.88 -7.51 25.43
CA LEU A 133 13.43 -7.44 25.30
C LEU A 133 12.71 -8.50 26.16
N GLY A 134 12.84 -8.40 27.48
CA GLY A 134 12.21 -9.33 28.43
C GLY A 134 10.69 -9.50 28.24
N PHE A 135 10.01 -8.52 27.63
CA PHE A 135 8.59 -8.59 27.29
C PHE A 135 8.25 -9.75 26.34
N LEU A 136 9.17 -10.17 25.48
CA LEU A 136 8.98 -11.34 24.63
C LEU A 136 8.77 -12.62 25.44
N GLY A 137 9.52 -12.77 26.54
CA GLY A 137 9.34 -13.88 27.47
C GLY A 137 7.96 -13.87 28.17
N GLN A 138 7.43 -12.70 28.50
CA GLN A 138 6.08 -12.58 29.05
C GLN A 138 5.02 -13.01 28.02
N ILE A 139 5.12 -12.56 26.77
CA ILE A 139 4.22 -13.01 25.68
C ILE A 139 4.27 -14.51 25.53
N SER A 140 5.47 -15.10 25.47
CA SER A 140 5.67 -16.56 25.31
C SER A 140 4.96 -17.35 26.42
N ASN A 141 5.02 -16.86 27.67
CA ASN A 141 4.42 -17.54 28.82
C ASN A 141 2.89 -17.39 28.89
N LEU A 142 2.37 -16.26 28.43
CA LEU A 142 0.96 -15.88 28.63
C LEU A 142 0.06 -16.11 27.42
N ILE A 143 0.63 -16.30 26.22
CA ILE A 143 -0.14 -16.33 24.96
C ILE A 143 -1.25 -17.38 24.94
N ASN A 144 -1.06 -18.51 25.61
CA ASN A 144 -2.04 -19.60 25.68
C ASN A 144 -2.94 -19.49 26.93
N THR A 145 -2.90 -18.37 27.64
CA THR A 145 -3.71 -18.11 28.84
C THR A 145 -4.59 -16.88 28.64
N GLU A 146 -5.67 -16.76 29.39
CA GLU A 146 -6.50 -15.56 29.37
C GLU A 146 -5.75 -14.31 29.84
N GLN A 147 -4.65 -14.48 30.58
CA GLN A 147 -3.82 -13.39 31.10
C GLN A 147 -3.08 -12.63 29.99
N ILE A 148 -2.97 -13.15 28.78
CA ILE A 148 -2.42 -12.43 27.62
C ILE A 148 -3.09 -11.07 27.41
N ARG A 149 -4.36 -10.94 27.81
CA ARG A 149 -5.12 -9.69 27.70
C ARG A 149 -4.51 -8.56 28.52
N ASN A 150 -3.88 -8.88 29.65
CA ASN A 150 -3.24 -7.91 30.53
C ASN A 150 -2.00 -7.28 29.87
N CYS A 151 -1.42 -7.96 28.86
CA CYS A 151 -0.26 -7.49 28.13
C CYS A 151 -0.60 -6.58 26.92
N PHE A 152 -1.87 -6.41 26.55
CA PHE A 152 -2.19 -5.68 25.31
C PHE A 152 -1.83 -4.20 25.34
N SER A 153 -1.88 -3.54 26.50
CA SER A 153 -1.42 -2.15 26.62
C SER A 153 0.07 -2.06 26.29
N GLU A 154 0.86 -2.91 26.91
CA GLU A 154 2.31 -3.00 26.69
C GLU A 154 2.65 -3.47 25.28
N LEU A 155 1.91 -4.46 24.75
CA LEU A 155 2.08 -4.92 23.37
C LEU A 155 1.84 -3.78 22.36
N GLY A 156 0.89 -2.90 22.62
CA GLY A 156 0.65 -1.73 21.78
C GLY A 156 1.84 -0.78 21.76
N GLN A 157 2.44 -0.51 22.93
CA GLN A 157 3.65 0.31 23.03
C GLN A 157 4.86 -0.38 22.41
N PHE A 158 5.02 -1.68 22.65
CA PHE A 158 6.07 -2.50 22.03
C PHE A 158 6.00 -2.48 20.50
N ILE A 159 4.80 -2.57 19.91
CA ILE A 159 4.61 -2.48 18.47
C ILE A 159 5.03 -1.10 17.94
N LYS A 160 4.73 -0.01 18.66
CA LYS A 160 5.18 1.34 18.30
C LYS A 160 6.72 1.43 18.34
N PHE A 161 7.33 0.95 19.43
CA PHE A 161 8.78 0.86 19.59
C PHE A 161 9.43 0.12 18.40
N GLN A 162 8.91 -1.04 18.04
CA GLN A 162 9.39 -1.82 16.91
C GLN A 162 9.17 -1.15 15.54
N LYS A 163 8.14 -0.33 15.41
CA LYS A 163 7.89 0.45 14.18
C LYS A 163 8.91 1.55 13.98
N THR A 164 9.40 2.16 15.04
CA THR A 164 10.41 3.23 14.97
C THR A 164 11.66 2.75 14.25
N PHE A 165 12.17 1.57 14.60
CA PHE A 165 13.33 0.98 13.95
C PHE A 165 13.10 0.71 12.46
N ARG A 166 11.92 0.19 12.11
CA ARG A 166 11.56 -0.10 10.71
C ARG A 166 11.40 1.15 9.88
N LEU A 167 10.85 2.22 10.46
CA LEU A 167 10.76 3.52 9.78
C LEU A 167 12.15 4.11 9.54
N LYS A 168 13.05 4.02 10.53
CA LYS A 168 14.43 4.48 10.34
C LYS A 168 15.13 3.68 9.26
N GLU A 169 15.08 2.36 9.30
CA GLU A 169 15.66 1.51 8.25
C GLU A 169 15.05 1.77 6.87
N GLU A 170 13.76 2.10 6.81
CA GLU A 170 13.09 2.48 5.56
C GLU A 170 13.66 3.79 5.01
N LEU A 171 13.94 4.78 5.87
CA LEU A 171 14.61 6.02 5.48
C LEU A 171 16.01 5.74 4.95
N ASP A 172 16.81 4.97 5.68
CA ASP A 172 18.18 4.65 5.34
C ASP A 172 18.28 3.84 4.04
N SER A 173 17.48 2.80 3.90
CA SER A 173 17.49 1.92 2.73
C SER A 173 17.03 2.62 1.43
N ASN A 174 16.22 3.67 1.57
CA ASN A 174 15.85 4.55 0.46
C ASN A 174 16.80 5.76 0.31
N GLU A 175 17.86 5.81 1.10
CA GLU A 175 18.87 6.88 1.10
C GLU A 175 18.26 8.29 1.25
N ILE A 176 17.17 8.40 2.02
CA ILE A 176 16.51 9.69 2.27
C ILE A 176 17.43 10.60 3.07
N ILE A 177 17.52 11.84 2.67
CA ILE A 177 18.26 12.88 3.40
C ILE A 177 17.36 13.39 4.53
N TYR A 178 17.79 13.17 5.77
CA TYR A 178 17.02 13.60 6.95
C TYR A 178 17.92 14.00 8.11
N GLU A 179 17.36 14.77 9.04
CA GLU A 179 17.94 15.12 10.34
C GLU A 179 17.01 14.64 11.43
N ILE A 180 17.57 14.00 12.47
CA ILE A 180 16.79 13.55 13.62
C ILE A 180 16.69 14.70 14.64
N LYS A 181 15.45 14.99 15.07
CA LYS A 181 15.14 15.85 16.21
C LYS A 181 14.54 15.02 17.33
N TYR A 182 15.07 15.18 18.52
CA TYR A 182 14.61 14.50 19.71
C TYR A 182 14.12 15.51 20.74
N ASP A 183 12.95 15.24 21.30
CA ASP A 183 12.40 15.97 22.43
C ASP A 183 12.60 15.14 23.72
N PRO A 184 13.51 15.54 24.61
CA PRO A 184 13.81 14.78 25.82
C PRO A 184 12.68 14.80 26.86
N GLU A 185 11.73 15.73 26.78
CA GLU A 185 10.61 15.81 27.72
C GLU A 185 9.55 14.74 27.41
N THR A 186 9.31 14.48 26.13
CA THR A 186 8.27 13.54 25.66
C THR A 186 8.83 12.23 25.15
N GLY A 187 10.12 12.15 24.85
CA GLY A 187 10.73 11.03 24.12
C GLY A 187 10.35 10.99 22.64
N LYS A 188 9.79 12.09 22.11
CA LYS A 188 9.36 12.17 20.72
C LYS A 188 10.56 12.30 19.79
N ILE A 189 10.56 11.48 18.74
CA ILE A 189 11.58 11.49 17.68
C ILE A 189 10.94 11.84 16.35
N ILE A 190 11.51 12.84 15.67
CA ILE A 190 11.07 13.32 14.38
C ILE A 190 12.26 13.23 13.40
N ALA A 191 12.03 12.65 12.22
CA ALA A 191 12.93 12.83 11.09
C ALA A 191 12.47 14.06 10.30
N GLN A 192 13.30 15.10 10.26
CA GLN A 192 13.12 16.26 9.41
C GLN A 192 13.61 15.92 8.02
N VAL A 193 12.73 16.01 7.02
CA VAL A 193 12.99 15.63 5.63
C VAL A 193 12.60 16.76 4.69
N LYS A 194 13.16 16.74 3.48
CA LYS A 194 12.65 17.57 2.38
C LYS A 194 11.80 16.73 1.45
N SER A 195 10.72 17.30 0.98
CA SER A 195 9.82 16.65 0.06
C SER A 195 9.42 17.56 -1.10
N TYR A 196 9.02 16.96 -2.22
CA TYR A 196 8.63 17.69 -3.42
C TYR A 196 7.46 17.01 -4.15
N SER A 197 6.71 17.82 -4.92
CA SER A 197 5.53 17.34 -5.64
C SER A 197 5.91 16.35 -6.74
N VAL A 198 5.18 15.23 -6.80
CA VAL A 198 5.31 14.24 -7.89
C VAL A 198 5.02 14.88 -9.25
N ILE A 199 3.95 15.67 -9.33
CA ILE A 199 3.52 16.31 -10.59
C ILE A 199 4.53 17.36 -11.03
N GLU A 200 5.06 18.16 -10.11
CA GLU A 200 6.08 19.15 -10.43
C GLU A 200 7.35 18.47 -10.96
N TYR A 201 7.80 17.41 -10.28
CA TYR A 201 8.94 16.62 -10.75
C TYR A 201 8.74 16.09 -12.17
N VAL A 202 7.56 15.49 -12.43
CA VAL A 202 7.22 14.97 -13.77
C VAL A 202 7.22 16.09 -14.81
N ASN A 203 6.65 17.22 -14.48
CA ASN A 203 6.64 18.37 -15.39
C ASN A 203 8.02 18.89 -15.71
N LYS A 204 8.90 18.97 -14.72
CA LYS A 204 10.27 19.44 -14.87
C LYS A 204 11.14 18.44 -15.63
N ILE A 205 11.05 17.12 -15.29
CA ILE A 205 11.91 16.11 -15.90
C ILE A 205 11.60 15.84 -17.37
N LEU A 206 10.35 16.00 -17.78
CA LEU A 206 9.94 15.89 -19.19
C LEU A 206 10.07 17.22 -19.95
N GLY A 207 10.06 18.34 -19.23
CA GLY A 207 10.23 19.69 -19.81
C GLY A 207 9.25 19.93 -20.98
N ASP A 208 9.78 20.60 -22.01
CA ASP A 208 9.06 20.91 -23.25
C ASP A 208 9.14 19.79 -24.31
N ASP A 209 9.87 18.72 -24.05
CA ASP A 209 9.94 17.57 -24.93
C ASP A 209 8.58 16.88 -25.13
N TYR A 210 7.70 17.01 -24.13
CA TYR A 210 6.35 16.44 -24.16
C TYR A 210 5.30 17.48 -23.79
N LYS A 211 4.30 17.66 -24.62
CA LYS A 211 3.02 18.24 -24.21
C LYS A 211 2.28 17.20 -23.39
N LYS A 212 1.77 17.58 -22.24
CA LYS A 212 1.16 16.67 -21.27
C LYS A 212 -0.03 17.30 -20.56
N ASN A 213 -1.01 16.47 -20.25
CA ASN A 213 -2.16 16.85 -19.44
C ASN A 213 -2.53 15.70 -18.50
N ASN A 214 -3.18 15.99 -17.39
CA ASN A 214 -3.58 14.99 -16.42
C ASN A 214 -4.90 15.34 -15.76
N GLU A 215 -5.67 14.30 -15.40
CA GLU A 215 -6.94 14.44 -14.72
C GLU A 215 -7.24 13.20 -13.88
N VAL A 216 -8.13 13.34 -12.91
CA VAL A 216 -8.72 12.22 -12.19
C VAL A 216 -10.03 11.84 -12.86
N VAL A 217 -10.01 10.70 -13.55
CA VAL A 217 -11.17 10.15 -14.25
C VAL A 217 -11.86 9.05 -13.45
N ASN A 218 -13.17 8.90 -13.66
CA ASN A 218 -13.97 7.85 -13.02
C ASN A 218 -14.43 6.83 -14.07
N SER A 219 -14.21 5.55 -13.80
CA SER A 219 -14.63 4.48 -14.70
C SER A 219 -16.15 4.46 -14.98
N LEU A 220 -16.98 4.96 -14.07
CA LEU A 220 -18.42 5.11 -14.29
C LEU A 220 -18.75 5.96 -15.54
N TRP A 221 -17.94 6.96 -15.85
CA TRP A 221 -18.15 7.85 -17.01
C TRP A 221 -18.09 7.11 -18.34
N PHE A 222 -17.55 5.90 -18.35
CA PHE A 222 -17.33 5.08 -19.54
C PHE A 222 -18.16 3.79 -19.53
N GLY A 223 -19.24 3.77 -18.75
CA GLY A 223 -20.15 2.61 -18.69
C GLY A 223 -19.60 1.38 -17.97
N VAL A 224 -18.54 1.54 -17.15
CA VAL A 224 -18.01 0.45 -16.31
C VAL A 224 -18.86 0.35 -15.04
N PRO A 225 -19.33 -0.83 -14.61
CA PRO A 225 -20.19 -1.01 -13.43
C PRO A 225 -19.40 -0.93 -12.11
N GLN A 226 -18.51 0.04 -12.01
CA GLN A 226 -17.67 0.27 -10.85
C GLN A 226 -17.32 1.75 -10.71
N GLU A 227 -17.53 2.31 -9.53
CA GLU A 227 -16.96 3.62 -9.21
C GLU A 227 -15.48 3.46 -8.87
N ARG A 228 -14.60 3.84 -9.80
CA ARG A 228 -13.16 3.75 -9.64
C ARG A 228 -12.49 4.99 -10.19
N ARG A 229 -12.03 5.84 -9.29
CA ARG A 229 -11.29 7.06 -9.64
C ARG A 229 -9.81 6.76 -9.81
N ARG A 230 -9.25 7.22 -10.94
CA ARG A 230 -7.85 7.05 -11.27
C ARG A 230 -7.24 8.34 -11.80
N PHE A 231 -6.03 8.62 -11.35
CA PHE A 231 -5.19 9.64 -11.96
C PHE A 231 -4.72 9.11 -13.31
N ILE A 232 -4.97 9.87 -14.38
CA ILE A 232 -4.46 9.58 -15.73
C ILE A 232 -3.63 10.77 -16.18
N MET A 233 -2.43 10.50 -16.66
CA MET A 233 -1.61 11.47 -17.36
C MET A 233 -1.35 10.98 -18.79
N ILE A 234 -1.58 11.85 -19.76
CA ILE A 234 -1.27 11.60 -21.17
C ILE A 234 -0.18 12.58 -21.59
N GLY A 235 0.85 12.08 -22.25
CA GLY A 235 1.88 12.91 -22.85
C GLY A 235 2.11 12.51 -24.30
N VAL A 236 2.31 13.52 -25.15
CA VAL A 236 2.64 13.35 -26.56
C VAL A 236 3.87 14.19 -26.85
N ARG A 237 4.82 13.61 -27.58
CA ARG A 237 6.09 14.28 -27.91
C ARG A 237 5.82 15.54 -28.73
N SER A 238 6.44 16.66 -28.33
CA SER A 238 6.13 17.99 -28.83
C SER A 238 6.41 18.18 -30.32
N ASP A 239 7.34 17.38 -30.88
CA ASP A 239 7.68 17.45 -32.32
C ASP A 239 6.65 16.81 -33.25
N ILE A 240 5.67 16.06 -32.70
CA ILE A 240 4.66 15.35 -33.48
C ILE A 240 3.23 15.83 -33.25
N ILE A 241 3.00 16.62 -32.22
CA ILE A 241 1.67 17.14 -31.91
C ILE A 241 1.53 18.61 -32.36
N GLN A 242 0.48 18.89 -33.14
CA GLN A 242 0.20 20.25 -33.59
C GLN A 242 -0.74 21.02 -32.65
N GLN A 243 -1.52 20.29 -31.85
CA GLN A 243 -2.45 20.87 -30.88
C GLN A 243 -1.70 21.50 -29.69
N GLU A 244 -2.19 22.58 -29.15
CA GLU A 244 -1.58 23.24 -28.00
C GLU A 244 -1.79 22.44 -26.70
N GLU A 245 -2.94 21.81 -26.57
CA GLU A 245 -3.33 21.03 -25.38
C GLU A 245 -3.74 19.61 -25.76
N ILE A 246 -3.50 18.70 -24.82
CA ILE A 246 -3.97 17.30 -24.89
C ILE A 246 -5.34 17.25 -24.20
N GLU A 247 -6.35 16.81 -24.94
CA GLU A 247 -7.66 16.58 -24.38
C GLU A 247 -7.66 15.33 -23.49
N MET A 248 -8.18 15.49 -22.27
CA MET A 248 -8.38 14.39 -21.35
C MET A 248 -9.72 13.71 -21.58
N PRO A 249 -9.85 12.39 -21.34
CA PRO A 249 -11.13 11.70 -21.38
C PRO A 249 -12.12 12.35 -20.38
N LYS A 250 -13.29 12.72 -20.86
CA LYS A 250 -14.36 13.35 -20.06
C LYS A 250 -15.52 12.41 -19.90
N ASP A 251 -16.39 12.72 -18.95
CA ASP A 251 -17.69 12.07 -18.82
C ASP A 251 -18.43 12.17 -20.15
N ASN A 252 -18.70 11.04 -20.79
CA ASN A 252 -19.40 10.96 -22.05
C ASN A 252 -20.93 10.89 -21.91
N GLY A 253 -21.43 11.00 -20.66
CA GLY A 253 -22.86 10.88 -20.35
C GLY A 253 -23.43 9.48 -20.55
N ALA A 254 -22.56 8.44 -20.52
CA ALA A 254 -23.02 7.06 -20.59
C ALA A 254 -23.94 6.71 -19.41
N ASP A 255 -24.96 5.92 -19.68
CA ASP A 255 -25.84 5.44 -18.62
C ASP A 255 -25.03 4.62 -17.59
N ILE A 256 -25.39 4.83 -16.32
CA ILE A 256 -24.72 4.10 -15.22
C ILE A 256 -25.15 2.63 -15.29
N VAL A 257 -24.17 1.76 -15.51
CA VAL A 257 -24.38 0.31 -15.45
C VAL A 257 -24.25 -0.13 -13.98
N THR A 258 -25.29 -0.74 -13.46
CA THR A 258 -25.28 -1.29 -12.09
C THR A 258 -24.56 -2.64 -12.05
N VAL A 259 -24.12 -3.05 -10.85
CA VAL A 259 -23.54 -4.39 -10.64
C VAL A 259 -24.56 -5.49 -11.01
N GLY A 260 -25.84 -5.30 -10.70
CA GLY A 260 -26.91 -6.21 -11.11
C GLY A 260 -26.92 -6.39 -12.62
N GLN A 261 -27.01 -5.30 -13.40
CA GLN A 261 -26.98 -5.36 -14.87
C GLN A 261 -25.72 -6.03 -15.42
N ALA A 262 -24.60 -5.96 -14.67
CA ALA A 262 -23.34 -6.53 -15.14
C ALA A 262 -23.20 -8.03 -14.91
N ILE A 263 -23.76 -8.57 -13.82
CA ILE A 263 -23.48 -9.94 -13.37
C ILE A 263 -24.74 -10.74 -12.97
N GLU A 264 -25.96 -10.17 -13.06
CA GLU A 264 -27.22 -10.87 -12.66
C GLU A 264 -27.44 -12.12 -13.48
N ASP A 265 -26.97 -12.13 -14.72
CA ASP A 265 -27.03 -13.27 -15.61
C ASP A 265 -26.14 -14.46 -15.18
N LEU A 266 -25.28 -14.26 -14.19
CA LEU A 266 -24.42 -15.30 -13.61
C LEU A 266 -25.01 -15.97 -12.37
N ILE A 267 -26.13 -15.47 -11.85
CA ILE A 267 -26.68 -15.89 -10.56
C ILE A 267 -27.15 -17.35 -10.53
N ASP A 268 -27.58 -17.86 -11.71
CA ASP A 268 -28.10 -19.23 -11.84
C ASP A 268 -26.99 -20.27 -12.06
N TYR A 269 -25.74 -19.84 -12.16
CA TYR A 269 -24.61 -20.75 -12.33
C TYR A 269 -24.02 -21.15 -10.98
N GLU A 270 -23.88 -22.46 -10.78
CA GLU A 270 -23.25 -22.98 -9.56
C GLU A 270 -21.80 -22.56 -9.48
N VAL A 271 -21.39 -22.14 -8.29
CA VAL A 271 -20.02 -21.71 -7.99
C VAL A 271 -19.22 -22.92 -7.55
N ASN A 272 -18.08 -23.18 -8.16
CA ASN A 272 -17.21 -24.26 -7.74
C ASN A 272 -16.51 -23.89 -6.42
N GLU A 273 -16.68 -24.71 -5.39
CA GLU A 273 -16.07 -24.52 -4.06
C GLU A 273 -14.70 -25.21 -3.94
N GLU A 274 -14.34 -26.09 -4.86
CA GLU A 274 -13.10 -26.84 -4.82
C GLU A 274 -11.95 -26.13 -5.57
N ASP A 275 -10.75 -26.28 -5.05
CA ASP A 275 -9.50 -25.69 -5.58
C ASP A 275 -9.01 -26.33 -6.91
N ASN A 276 -9.84 -27.08 -7.59
CA ASN A 276 -9.47 -27.67 -8.87
C ASN A 276 -9.50 -26.62 -9.99
N GLU A 277 -8.69 -26.81 -11.03
CA GLU A 277 -8.69 -25.93 -12.18
C GLU A 277 -10.14 -25.67 -12.64
N PRO A 278 -10.55 -24.38 -12.74
CA PRO A 278 -11.93 -24.06 -13.03
C PRO A 278 -12.31 -24.58 -14.40
N GLU A 279 -13.13 -25.61 -14.44
CA GLU A 279 -13.78 -26.02 -15.67
C GLU A 279 -14.59 -24.84 -16.20
N LYS A 280 -14.50 -24.61 -17.51
CA LYS A 280 -15.28 -23.58 -18.17
C LYS A 280 -16.75 -24.00 -18.16
N ILE A 281 -17.57 -23.22 -17.44
CA ILE A 281 -19.03 -23.42 -17.41
C ILE A 281 -19.60 -22.83 -18.70
N LEU A 282 -20.20 -23.66 -19.55
CA LEU A 282 -20.83 -23.20 -20.79
C LEU A 282 -22.09 -22.39 -20.48
N TYR A 283 -22.34 -21.34 -21.26
CA TYR A 283 -23.58 -20.58 -21.14
C TYR A 283 -24.79 -21.47 -21.50
N ALA A 284 -25.86 -21.35 -20.71
CA ALA A 284 -27.14 -21.94 -21.07
C ALA A 284 -27.66 -21.35 -22.38
N SER A 285 -28.39 -22.14 -23.14
CA SER A 285 -28.94 -21.73 -24.47
C SER A 285 -29.97 -20.62 -24.38
N SER A 286 -30.53 -20.35 -23.18
CA SER A 286 -31.49 -19.28 -22.93
C SER A 286 -30.76 -17.98 -22.62
N THR A 287 -30.77 -17.06 -23.57
CA THR A 287 -30.30 -15.67 -23.41
C THR A 287 -31.42 -14.69 -23.04
N GLN A 288 -32.53 -15.19 -22.51
CA GLN A 288 -33.66 -14.35 -22.10
C GLN A 288 -33.24 -13.55 -20.87
N ASN A 289 -33.36 -12.25 -20.95
CA ASN A 289 -33.11 -11.25 -19.88
C ASN A 289 -31.65 -10.82 -19.67
N LEU A 290 -30.79 -10.89 -20.67
CA LEU A 290 -29.47 -10.26 -20.56
C LEU A 290 -29.60 -8.74 -20.67
N SER A 291 -28.94 -8.01 -19.77
CA SER A 291 -28.71 -6.59 -19.96
C SER A 291 -27.86 -6.34 -21.20
N ASP A 292 -27.88 -5.13 -21.73
CA ASP A 292 -27.02 -4.77 -22.88
C ASP A 292 -25.53 -4.90 -22.51
N TYR A 293 -25.17 -4.57 -21.30
CA TYR A 293 -23.81 -4.74 -20.80
C TYR A 293 -23.40 -6.21 -20.76
N ALA A 294 -24.20 -7.09 -20.17
CA ALA A 294 -23.92 -8.52 -20.11
C ALA A 294 -23.85 -9.15 -21.51
N ARG A 295 -24.67 -8.67 -22.47
CA ARG A 295 -24.63 -9.12 -23.86
C ARG A 295 -23.30 -8.77 -24.53
N ILE A 296 -22.82 -7.53 -24.36
CA ILE A 296 -21.52 -7.09 -24.87
C ILE A 296 -20.38 -7.91 -24.26
N MET A 297 -20.43 -8.12 -22.93
CA MET A 297 -19.38 -8.89 -22.22
C MET A 297 -19.34 -10.37 -22.63
N ARG A 298 -20.44 -10.93 -23.11
CA ARG A 298 -20.50 -12.31 -23.63
C ARG A 298 -20.03 -12.44 -25.08
N GLU A 299 -19.88 -11.32 -25.78
CA GLU A 299 -19.47 -11.37 -27.20
C GLU A 299 -18.11 -12.06 -27.33
N GLY A 300 -18.05 -13.09 -28.19
CA GLY A 300 -16.86 -13.92 -28.39
C GLY A 300 -16.54 -14.90 -27.25
N SER A 301 -17.36 -14.96 -26.19
CA SER A 301 -17.23 -15.95 -25.12
C SER A 301 -18.26 -17.06 -25.25
N VAL A 302 -17.87 -18.30 -24.94
CA VAL A 302 -18.77 -19.46 -24.95
C VAL A 302 -19.17 -19.91 -23.54
N GLY A 303 -18.63 -19.28 -22.50
CA GLY A 303 -18.90 -19.65 -21.12
C GLY A 303 -18.13 -18.85 -20.10
N ILE A 304 -18.36 -19.14 -18.84
CA ILE A 304 -17.76 -18.48 -17.66
C ILE A 304 -16.49 -19.23 -17.29
N SER A 305 -15.43 -18.49 -16.98
CA SER A 305 -14.19 -19.01 -16.40
C SER A 305 -13.93 -18.37 -15.03
N ASN A 306 -13.18 -19.05 -14.19
CA ASN A 306 -12.84 -18.57 -12.84
C ASN A 306 -14.07 -18.33 -11.93
N HIS A 307 -15.16 -19.04 -12.14
CA HIS A 307 -16.36 -18.97 -11.31
C HIS A 307 -16.20 -19.81 -10.05
N ILE A 308 -15.25 -19.42 -9.23
CA ILE A 308 -14.88 -20.09 -7.98
C ILE A 308 -15.04 -19.13 -6.79
N VAL A 309 -15.41 -19.68 -5.63
CA VAL A 309 -15.44 -18.90 -4.40
C VAL A 309 -14.00 -18.55 -4.01
N PRO A 310 -13.61 -17.27 -3.99
CA PRO A 310 -12.29 -16.92 -3.48
C PRO A 310 -12.20 -17.39 -2.02
N ARG A 311 -11.03 -17.83 -1.57
CA ARG A 311 -10.74 -18.12 -0.16
C ARG A 311 -10.93 -16.86 0.67
N SER A 312 -12.18 -16.45 0.85
CA SER A 312 -12.56 -15.30 1.63
C SER A 312 -12.92 -15.73 3.04
N ARG A 313 -12.63 -14.87 3.99
CA ARG A 313 -13.02 -15.07 5.39
C ARG A 313 -14.54 -15.27 5.46
N ASP A 314 -15.00 -16.12 6.38
CA ASP A 314 -16.41 -16.53 6.56
C ASP A 314 -17.45 -15.38 6.53
N LYS A 315 -17.04 -14.15 6.87
CA LYS A 315 -17.88 -12.93 6.75
C LYS A 315 -18.19 -12.47 5.33
N ALA A 316 -17.40 -12.84 4.34
CA ALA A 316 -17.68 -12.49 2.95
C ALA A 316 -18.61 -13.52 2.30
N LYS A 317 -18.67 -14.74 2.86
CA LYS A 317 -19.60 -15.80 2.43
C LYS A 317 -21.03 -15.58 2.96
N ALA A 318 -21.20 -14.76 4.02
CA ALA A 318 -22.48 -14.48 4.67
C ALA A 318 -23.18 -13.20 4.17
N ARG A 319 -22.66 -12.55 3.13
CA ARG A 319 -23.26 -11.42 2.42
C ARG A 319 -23.73 -11.80 1.05
#